data_876d6c12d1bc68811c03894d55a3aa3b
#
_entry.id   876d6c12d1bc68811c03894d55a3aa3b
#
_cell.length_a   1.000
_cell.length_b   1.000
_cell.length_c   1.000
_cell.angle_alpha   90.00
_cell.angle_beta   90.00
_cell.angle_gamma   90.00
#
_symmetry.space_group_name_H-M   'P 1'
#
loop_
_entity.id
_entity.type
_entity.pdbx_description
1 polymer ?
#
loop_
_entity_poly.entity_id
_entity_poly.type
_entity_poly.pdbx_seq_one_letter_code
_entity_poly.pdbx_strand_id
1 'polypeptide(L)'
;MADISNSLQKTDPLFQFGRRLVALRQERGWSQEKLALESGLARSYLSEVERGIRNIALLNICRLADTLGLEPAELLKWPQKMDGG
;
A
#
# COMPACT_ATOMS: atom_id res chain seq x y z
N MET A 1 -21.59 -3.61 -8.06
CA MET A 1 -20.69 -4.64 -7.88
C MET A 1 -19.26 -4.25 -8.16
N ALA A 2 -18.41 -4.60 -7.28
CA ALA A 2 -17.04 -4.25 -7.47
C ALA A 2 -16.48 -5.03 -8.65
N ASP A 3 -15.82 -4.32 -9.47
CA ASP A 3 -15.29 -4.88 -10.66
C ASP A 3 -13.79 -5.06 -10.47
N ILE A 4 -13.29 -6.20 -10.87
CA ILE A 4 -11.88 -6.45 -10.77
C ILE A 4 -11.07 -5.38 -11.49
N SER A 5 -11.59 -4.87 -12.58
CA SER A 5 -10.87 -3.85 -13.33
C SER A 5 -10.63 -2.59 -12.53
N ASN A 6 -11.39 -2.37 -11.46
CA ASN A 6 -11.19 -1.16 -10.65
C ASN A 6 -9.82 -1.12 -10.00
N SER A 7 -9.26 -2.27 -9.66
CA SER A 7 -7.96 -2.28 -9.00
C SER A 7 -6.85 -1.83 -9.91
N LEU A 8 -7.11 -1.71 -11.21
CA LEU A 8 -6.12 -1.26 -12.17
C LEU A 8 -6.23 0.23 -12.47
N GLN A 9 -7.22 0.90 -11.88
CA GLN A 9 -7.43 2.32 -12.16
C GLN A 9 -6.74 3.17 -11.11
N LYS A 10 -6.25 4.32 -11.56
CA LYS A 10 -5.48 5.19 -10.69
C LYS A 10 -6.29 5.75 -9.54
N THR A 11 -7.61 5.78 -9.66
CA THR A 11 -8.45 6.26 -8.57
C THR A 11 -8.85 5.16 -7.60
N ASP A 12 -8.52 3.91 -7.92
CA ASP A 12 -8.83 2.79 -7.04
C ASP A 12 -8.01 2.89 -5.75
N PRO A 13 -8.65 2.80 -4.58
CA PRO A 13 -7.89 2.89 -3.32
C PRO A 13 -6.80 1.85 -3.19
N LEU A 14 -6.99 0.67 -3.76
CA LEU A 14 -5.95 -0.35 -3.70
C LEU A 14 -4.73 0.08 -4.50
N PHE A 15 -4.96 0.67 -5.65
CA PHE A 15 -3.86 1.19 -6.46
C PHE A 15 -3.16 2.32 -5.72
N GLN A 16 -3.95 3.25 -5.16
CA GLN A 16 -3.39 4.39 -4.45
C GLN A 16 -2.56 3.94 -3.25
N PHE A 17 -3.10 2.98 -2.49
CA PHE A 17 -2.36 2.46 -1.35
C PHE A 17 -1.05 1.83 -1.80
N GLY A 18 -1.11 1.02 -2.85
CA GLY A 18 0.08 0.37 -3.34
C GLY A 18 1.16 1.36 -3.75
N ARG A 19 0.77 2.41 -4.46
CA ARG A 19 1.73 3.44 -4.87
C ARG A 19 2.32 4.17 -3.66
N ARG A 20 1.48 4.45 -2.68
CA ARG A 20 1.95 5.12 -1.47
C ARG A 20 2.97 4.25 -0.72
N LEU A 21 2.64 2.97 -0.60
CA LEU A 21 3.53 2.05 0.09
C LEU A 21 4.89 1.96 -0.60
N VAL A 22 4.87 1.87 -1.94
CA VAL A 22 6.12 1.82 -2.69
C VAL A 22 6.94 3.08 -2.43
N ALA A 23 6.31 4.24 -2.45
CA ALA A 23 7.01 5.51 -2.25
C ALA A 23 7.67 5.55 -0.87
N LEU A 24 6.92 5.17 0.16
CA LEU A 24 7.45 5.20 1.51
C LEU A 24 8.57 4.20 1.71
N ARG A 25 8.43 3.04 1.11
CA ARG A 25 9.48 2.02 1.17
C ARG A 25 10.75 2.51 0.49
N GLN A 26 10.59 3.10 -0.68
CA GLN A 26 11.74 3.57 -1.45
C GLN A 26 12.43 4.76 -0.79
N GLU A 27 11.67 5.59 -0.07
CA GLU A 27 12.27 6.68 0.68
C GLU A 27 13.25 6.17 1.72
N ARG A 28 13.02 4.95 2.21
CA ARG A 28 13.94 4.34 3.15
C ARG A 28 15.08 3.60 2.47
N GLY A 29 15.05 3.51 1.16
CA GLY A 29 16.03 2.74 0.43
C GLY A 29 15.84 1.25 0.61
N TRP A 30 14.62 0.82 0.94
CA TRP A 30 14.35 -0.59 1.20
C TRP A 30 13.81 -1.27 -0.05
N SER A 31 14.25 -2.51 -0.26
CA SER A 31 13.68 -3.37 -1.27
C SER A 31 12.36 -3.95 -0.76
N GLN A 32 11.60 -4.51 -1.67
CA GLN A 32 10.38 -5.21 -1.29
C GLN A 32 10.69 -6.38 -0.35
N GLU A 33 11.80 -7.05 -0.63
CA GLU A 33 12.27 -8.15 0.20
C GLU A 33 12.57 -7.70 1.63
N LYS A 34 13.22 -6.56 1.74
CA LYS A 34 13.54 -6.00 3.04
C LYS A 34 12.27 -5.69 3.82
N LEU A 35 11.31 -5.06 3.18
CA LEU A 35 10.06 -4.73 3.85
C LEU A 35 9.34 -5.99 4.29
N ALA A 36 9.33 -7.01 3.44
CA ALA A 36 8.68 -8.27 3.80
C ALA A 36 9.35 -8.87 5.03
N LEU A 37 10.67 -8.91 5.02
CA LEU A 37 11.41 -9.49 6.14
C LEU A 37 11.14 -8.74 7.43
N GLU A 38 11.21 -7.42 7.38
CA GLU A 38 11.06 -6.62 8.59
C GLU A 38 9.64 -6.60 9.12
N SER A 39 8.66 -6.69 8.23
CA SER A 39 7.26 -6.66 8.65
C SER A 39 6.71 -8.04 8.99
N GLY A 40 7.40 -9.09 8.56
CA GLY A 40 6.90 -10.44 8.76
C GLY A 40 5.81 -10.84 7.78
N LEU A 41 5.58 -10.04 6.75
CA LEU A 41 4.60 -10.37 5.74
C LEU A 41 5.26 -11.10 4.57
N ALA A 42 4.50 -11.97 3.92
CA ALA A 42 5.04 -12.69 2.77
C ALA A 42 5.36 -11.71 1.65
N ARG A 43 6.48 -11.93 0.97
CA ARG A 43 6.87 -11.06 -0.12
C ARG A 43 5.87 -11.07 -1.25
N SER A 44 5.30 -12.24 -1.56
CA SER A 44 4.32 -12.32 -2.63
C SER A 44 3.07 -11.51 -2.30
N TYR A 45 2.68 -11.52 -1.02
CA TYR A 45 1.56 -10.72 -0.56
C TYR A 45 1.86 -9.23 -0.75
N LEU A 46 3.04 -8.80 -0.31
CA LEU A 46 3.45 -7.41 -0.46
C LEU A 46 3.51 -7.00 -1.93
N SER A 47 4.00 -7.88 -2.77
CA SER A 47 4.08 -7.59 -4.19
C SER A 47 2.69 -7.29 -4.76
N GLU A 48 1.71 -8.10 -4.37
CA GLU A 48 0.35 -7.89 -4.86
C GLU A 48 -0.28 -6.63 -4.28
N VAL A 49 0.01 -6.35 -3.02
CA VAL A 49 -0.47 -5.12 -2.39
C VAL A 49 0.09 -3.89 -3.11
N GLU A 50 1.38 -3.92 -3.39
CA GLU A 50 2.03 -2.79 -4.05
C GLU A 50 1.52 -2.59 -5.47
N ARG A 51 1.08 -3.66 -6.11
CA ARG A 51 0.52 -3.55 -7.46
C ARG A 51 -0.95 -3.17 -7.46
N GLY A 52 -1.57 -3.12 -6.28
CA GLY A 52 -2.95 -2.71 -6.18
C GLY A 52 -3.94 -3.81 -6.50
N ILE A 53 -3.51 -5.06 -6.44
CA ILE A 53 -4.39 -6.19 -6.78
C ILE A 53 -4.73 -7.05 -5.57
N ARG A 54 -4.41 -6.57 -4.39
CA ARG A 54 -4.75 -7.29 -3.17
C ARG A 54 -5.31 -6.31 -2.15
N ASN A 55 -6.45 -6.64 -1.59
CA ASN A 55 -7.06 -5.82 -0.55
C ASN A 55 -6.33 -6.11 0.76
N ILE A 56 -5.70 -5.08 1.31
CA ILE A 56 -4.90 -5.28 2.51
C ILE A 56 -5.76 -5.13 3.76
N ALA A 57 -5.55 -6.03 4.70
CA ALA A 57 -6.27 -5.98 5.97
C ALA A 57 -5.75 -4.85 6.84
N LEU A 58 -6.62 -4.30 7.67
CA LEU A 58 -6.25 -3.21 8.56
C LEU A 58 -5.06 -3.57 9.45
N LEU A 59 -5.05 -4.79 9.98
CA LEU A 59 -3.96 -5.21 10.83
C LEU A 59 -2.63 -5.16 10.10
N ASN A 60 -2.64 -5.48 8.82
CA ASN A 60 -1.40 -5.46 8.04
C ASN A 60 -0.99 -4.04 7.70
N ILE A 61 -1.95 -3.13 7.54
CA ILE A 61 -1.62 -1.72 7.37
C ILE A 61 -0.89 -1.22 8.61
N CYS A 62 -1.42 -1.56 9.77
CA CYS A 62 -0.81 -1.13 11.03
C CYS A 62 0.58 -1.75 11.19
N ARG A 63 0.72 -3.00 10.79
CA ARG A 63 2.01 -3.68 10.87
C ARG A 63 3.05 -3.02 9.98
N LEU A 64 2.66 -2.66 8.77
CA LEU A 64 3.57 -1.99 7.85
C LEU A 64 3.95 -0.61 8.38
N ALA A 65 2.98 0.11 8.93
CA ALA A 65 3.25 1.43 9.49
C ALA A 65 4.25 1.31 10.63
N ASP A 66 4.04 0.37 11.51
CA ASP A 66 4.94 0.15 12.63
C ASP A 66 6.35 -0.18 12.14
N THR A 67 6.43 -1.06 11.16
CA THR A 67 7.71 -1.46 10.59
C THR A 67 8.46 -0.26 10.00
N LEU A 68 7.72 0.62 9.35
CA LEU A 68 8.31 1.79 8.73
C LEU A 68 8.47 2.96 9.69
N GLY A 69 8.02 2.81 10.93
CA GLY A 69 8.14 3.88 11.91
C GLY A 69 7.19 5.04 11.64
N LEU A 70 6.04 4.73 11.05
CA LEU A 70 5.07 5.75 10.67
C LEU A 70 3.74 5.46 11.34
N GLU A 71 2.89 6.49 11.38
CA GLU A 71 1.52 6.27 11.80
C GLU A 71 0.74 5.65 10.65
N PRO A 72 -0.26 4.81 10.94
CA PRO A 72 -1.04 4.20 9.87
C PRO A 72 -1.63 5.21 8.90
N ALA A 73 -1.98 6.40 9.40
CA ALA A 73 -2.55 7.43 8.54
C ALA A 73 -1.60 7.82 7.42
N GLU A 74 -0.30 7.72 7.65
CA GLU A 74 0.67 8.06 6.62
C GLU A 74 0.57 7.13 5.43
N LEU A 75 0.18 5.89 5.66
CA LEU A 75 0.05 4.93 4.57
C LEU A 75 -1.22 5.16 3.75
N LEU A 76 -2.15 5.92 4.30
CA LEU A 76 -3.42 6.18 3.62
C LEU A 76 -3.48 7.59 3.06
N LYS A 77 -2.35 8.24 2.99
CA LYS A 77 -2.29 9.63 2.58
C LYS A 77 -1.96 9.75 1.10
N TRP A 78 -2.96 10.04 0.30
CA TRP A 78 -2.75 10.33 -1.11
C TRP A 78 -3.78 11.37 -1.53
N PRO A 79 -3.50 12.12 -2.60
CA PRO A 79 -4.43 13.17 -3.03
C PRO A 79 -5.78 12.56 -3.40
N GLN A 80 -6.85 13.15 -2.87
CA GLN A 80 -8.20 12.74 -3.23
C GLN A 80 -8.62 13.48 -4.47
N LYS A 81 -9.29 12.78 -5.39
CA LYS A 81 -9.79 13.39 -6.59
C LYS A 81 -11.13 14.00 -6.27
N MET A 82 -11.14 15.24 -6.13
CA MET A 82 -12.42 15.78 -5.75
C MET A 82 -13.12 16.37 -6.89
N ASP A 83 -13.35 16.50 -6.91
CA ASP A 83 -13.92 17.07 -7.50
C ASP A 83 -14.47 17.39 -7.73
N GLY A 84 -14.38 17.25 -7.53
CA GLY A 84 -14.68 17.39 -7.62
C GLY A 84 -14.51 17.43 -7.94
N GLY A 85 -14.18 17.25 -7.78
CA GLY A 85 -13.97 17.34 -7.90
C GLY A 85 -13.55 17.14 -8.03
#